data_2ca3a234a0e8c3cde04c12d468a577c0
#
_entry.id   2ca3a234a0e8c3cde04c12d468a577c0
#
_cell.length_a   1.000
_cell.length_b   1.000
_cell.length_c   1.000
_cell.angle_alpha   90.00
_cell.angle_beta   90.00
_cell.angle_gamma   90.00
#
_symmetry.space_group_name_H-M   'P 1'
#
loop_
_entity.id
_entity.type
_entity.pdbx_description
1 polymer ?
#
loop_
_entity_poly.entity_id
_entity_poly.type
_entity_poly.pdbx_seq_one_letter_code
_entity_poly.pdbx_strand_id
1 'polypeptide(L)'
;MAEYIMAVQNGRNIPTEDKIFGSSRRANEMKAERGEDAVINATIGALLNDDGDLMVLSSVDDTFMGLEPEEYASYAPIGGTPAFRKAVVKAAFGTYQPKGFVEAVASPGGTGAIRNVIANYSCPGDKVLTSDWHWSPYGTIASEIGRSIATYEMFTEDRKYNTQALQAKIEELLAVQDYLVVIINTPAHNPTGYALTVEDWEKVVEILRNVAPEKHVALLVDAAYIDFAGDEEEQRAFLPVLETLPANVLPIMAYSASKTYTIYGMRCGADICLAPTKEIAEEFRRVCEFSARGSWSNCAKAAQSIIARIFSDEALLARVTEERAEIRDMLLARGKAFEEEAAKVGLTIVPFDGGFFVSIPCDNPDALSARLEQEGIFLVPLAKGLRVSVASVSEEKCRLIPARIVAAMEAEAQAQKNADEEAAAQA
;
A
#
# COMPACT_ATOMS: atom_id res chain seq x y z
N MET A 1 2.19 4.53 26.06
CA MET A 1 2.25 3.08 25.71
C MET A 1 1.27 2.35 26.61
N ALA A 2 0.50 1.42 26.06
CA ALA A 2 -0.39 0.60 26.88
C ALA A 2 0.45 -0.27 27.84
N GLU A 3 0.05 -0.35 29.09
CA GLU A 3 0.70 -1.21 30.08
C GLU A 3 0.30 -2.68 29.84
N TYR A 4 1.28 -3.58 29.76
CA TYR A 4 1.02 -5.01 29.60
C TYR A 4 0.74 -5.62 30.98
N ILE A 5 -0.44 -6.22 31.14
CA ILE A 5 -0.86 -6.84 32.41
C ILE A 5 -0.69 -8.35 32.36
N MET A 6 -1.18 -9.00 31.28
CA MET A 6 -1.15 -10.46 31.11
C MET A 6 -0.38 -10.89 29.86
N ALA A 7 -0.37 -10.06 28.82
CA ALA A 7 0.32 -10.40 27.58
C ALA A 7 1.81 -10.13 27.68
N VAL A 8 2.61 -10.96 27.01
CA VAL A 8 4.05 -10.72 26.87
C VAL A 8 4.27 -9.60 25.85
N GLN A 9 5.09 -8.62 26.19
CA GLN A 9 5.42 -7.50 25.29
C GLN A 9 6.09 -7.97 24.01
N ASN A 10 7.02 -8.91 24.13
CA ASN A 10 7.69 -9.57 22.99
C ASN A 10 8.28 -8.59 21.96
N GLY A 11 8.88 -7.48 22.45
CA GLY A 11 9.46 -6.44 21.58
C GLY A 11 8.45 -5.56 20.82
N ARG A 12 7.15 -5.78 21.00
CA ARG A 12 6.08 -5.01 20.35
C ARG A 12 5.85 -3.68 21.05
N ASN A 13 5.65 -2.64 20.25
CA ASN A 13 5.21 -1.33 20.74
C ASN A 13 3.75 -1.11 20.29
N ILE A 14 2.81 -1.52 21.14
CA ILE A 14 1.38 -1.41 20.82
C ILE A 14 0.90 -0.01 21.17
N PRO A 15 0.42 0.77 20.19
CA PRO A 15 -0.20 2.06 20.44
C PRO A 15 -1.54 1.87 21.16
N THR A 16 -1.99 2.89 21.88
CA THR A 16 -3.31 2.88 22.52
C THR A 16 -4.45 2.94 21.51
N GLU A 17 -4.20 3.51 20.33
CA GLU A 17 -5.14 3.62 19.23
C GLU A 17 -4.40 3.57 17.89
N ASP A 18 -4.99 2.91 16.89
CA ASP A 18 -4.53 2.99 15.51
C ASP A 18 -4.81 4.39 14.93
N LYS A 19 -3.80 5.05 14.37
CA LYS A 19 -3.93 6.44 13.88
C LYS A 19 -5.00 6.59 12.78
N ILE A 20 -5.12 5.61 11.89
CA ILE A 20 -6.06 5.68 10.75
C ILE A 20 -7.50 5.46 11.24
N PHE A 21 -7.72 4.35 11.95
CA PHE A 21 -9.06 4.02 12.43
C PHE A 21 -9.53 4.95 13.55
N GLY A 22 -8.62 5.41 14.40
CA GLY A 22 -8.92 6.39 15.44
C GLY A 22 -9.38 7.73 14.86
N SER A 23 -8.64 8.27 13.90
CA SER A 23 -9.02 9.53 13.22
C SER A 23 -10.36 9.37 12.48
N SER A 24 -10.55 8.25 11.77
CA SER A 24 -11.83 7.98 11.10
C SER A 24 -13.01 7.85 12.08
N ARG A 25 -12.82 7.24 13.25
CA ARG A 25 -13.84 7.15 14.28
C ARG A 25 -14.24 8.54 14.78
N ARG A 26 -13.26 9.41 15.10
CA ARG A 26 -13.54 10.80 15.52
C ARG A 26 -14.23 11.60 14.43
N ALA A 27 -13.88 11.40 13.17
CA ALA A 27 -14.58 12.01 12.03
C ALA A 27 -16.06 11.63 11.99
N ASN A 28 -16.37 10.33 12.16
CA ASN A 28 -17.74 9.85 12.17
C ASN A 28 -18.54 10.33 13.40
N GLU A 29 -17.91 10.42 14.58
CA GLU A 29 -18.51 11.03 15.77
C GLU A 29 -18.86 12.50 15.51
N MET A 30 -17.94 13.28 14.92
CA MET A 30 -18.20 14.69 14.57
C MET A 30 -19.27 14.86 13.49
N LYS A 31 -19.33 13.96 12.48
CA LYS A 31 -20.42 13.95 11.48
C LYS A 31 -21.77 13.74 12.15
N ALA A 32 -21.87 12.83 13.12
CA ALA A 32 -23.09 12.59 13.86
C ALA A 32 -23.54 13.80 14.71
N GLU A 33 -22.60 14.61 15.21
CA GLU A 33 -22.88 15.80 16.01
C GLU A 33 -23.17 17.05 15.17
N ARG A 34 -22.40 17.28 14.08
CA ARG A 34 -22.42 18.56 13.32
C ARG A 34 -23.06 18.45 11.94
N GLY A 35 -23.37 17.24 11.47
CA GLY A 35 -23.87 16.95 10.14
C GLY A 35 -22.76 16.58 9.15
N GLU A 36 -23.13 15.90 8.06
CA GLU A 36 -22.26 15.35 7.04
C GLU A 36 -21.42 16.43 6.33
N ASP A 37 -22.03 17.57 6.03
CA ASP A 37 -21.39 18.67 5.29
C ASP A 37 -20.34 19.43 6.12
N ALA A 38 -20.39 19.30 7.45
CA ALA A 38 -19.43 19.96 8.35
C ALA A 38 -18.09 19.21 8.46
N VAL A 39 -17.98 18.01 7.86
CA VAL A 39 -16.81 17.14 8.06
C VAL A 39 -16.29 16.60 6.74
N ILE A 40 -14.97 16.71 6.58
CA ILE A 40 -14.21 16.07 5.50
C ILE A 40 -13.39 14.93 6.13
N ASN A 41 -13.80 13.66 5.87
CA ASN A 41 -13.08 12.49 6.32
C ASN A 41 -12.22 11.92 5.19
N ALA A 42 -10.97 12.35 5.09
CA ALA A 42 -9.99 11.89 4.11
C ALA A 42 -8.96 10.91 4.71
N THR A 43 -9.39 10.04 5.63
CA THR A 43 -8.51 9.12 6.37
C THR A 43 -8.47 7.72 5.75
N ILE A 44 -9.61 7.18 5.32
CA ILE A 44 -9.75 5.77 4.94
C ILE A 44 -9.33 5.54 3.49
N GLY A 45 -8.53 4.49 3.25
CA GLY A 45 -8.15 4.04 1.91
C GLY A 45 -9.19 3.11 1.29
N ALA A 46 -10.46 3.54 1.24
CA ALA A 46 -11.55 2.88 0.54
C ALA A 46 -12.17 3.85 -0.46
N LEU A 47 -12.71 3.31 -1.55
CA LEU A 47 -13.40 4.10 -2.56
C LEU A 47 -14.79 4.47 -2.09
N LEU A 48 -15.07 5.75 -1.99
CA LEU A 48 -16.39 6.28 -1.71
C LEU A 48 -16.89 7.11 -2.91
N ASN A 49 -18.20 7.07 -3.17
CA ASN A 49 -18.84 7.97 -4.11
C ASN A 49 -18.90 9.41 -3.54
N ASP A 50 -19.47 10.34 -4.28
CA ASP A 50 -19.55 11.74 -3.84
C ASP A 50 -20.51 11.95 -2.67
N ASP A 51 -21.44 11.02 -2.45
CA ASP A 51 -22.36 10.98 -1.30
C ASP A 51 -21.73 10.36 -0.04
N GLY A 52 -20.51 9.78 -0.16
CA GLY A 52 -19.79 9.15 0.95
C GLY A 52 -20.10 7.66 1.14
N ASP A 53 -20.83 7.03 0.22
CA ASP A 53 -21.13 5.61 0.26
C ASP A 53 -19.99 4.78 -0.34
N LEU A 54 -19.81 3.56 0.20
CA LEU A 54 -18.81 2.63 -0.30
C LEU A 54 -19.13 2.20 -1.73
N MET A 55 -18.19 2.42 -2.64
CA MET A 55 -18.31 1.93 -4.02
C MET A 55 -17.95 0.44 -4.09
N VAL A 56 -18.84 -0.32 -4.71
CA VAL A 56 -18.63 -1.72 -5.04
C VAL A 56 -18.87 -1.90 -6.54
N LEU A 57 -17.97 -2.61 -7.24
CA LEU A 57 -18.16 -2.93 -8.65
C LEU A 57 -19.40 -3.81 -8.81
N SER A 58 -20.35 -3.37 -9.62
CA SER A 58 -21.62 -4.10 -9.80
C SER A 58 -21.41 -5.48 -10.39
N SER A 59 -20.45 -5.64 -11.29
CA SER A 59 -20.06 -6.90 -11.88
C SER A 59 -19.48 -7.90 -10.86
N VAL A 60 -18.78 -7.38 -9.84
CA VAL A 60 -18.22 -8.20 -8.74
C VAL A 60 -19.31 -8.61 -7.75
N ASP A 61 -20.22 -7.68 -7.42
CA ASP A 61 -21.37 -7.97 -6.55
C ASP A 61 -22.31 -9.01 -7.18
N ASP A 62 -22.67 -8.84 -8.46
CA ASP A 62 -23.44 -9.82 -9.23
C ASP A 62 -22.77 -11.21 -9.21
N THR A 63 -21.44 -11.24 -9.37
CA THR A 63 -20.68 -12.49 -9.34
C THR A 63 -20.70 -13.13 -7.97
N PHE A 64 -20.59 -12.33 -6.89
CA PHE A 64 -20.69 -12.81 -5.52
C PHE A 64 -22.06 -13.39 -5.21
N MET A 65 -23.12 -12.67 -5.57
CA MET A 65 -24.51 -13.13 -5.37
C MET A 65 -24.84 -14.39 -6.18
N GLY A 66 -24.12 -14.65 -7.26
CA GLY A 66 -24.26 -15.85 -8.09
C GLY A 66 -23.39 -17.03 -7.68
N LEU A 67 -22.66 -16.97 -6.55
CA LEU A 67 -21.85 -18.11 -6.08
C LEU A 67 -22.70 -19.24 -5.54
N GLU A 68 -22.34 -20.47 -5.91
CA GLU A 68 -22.94 -21.67 -5.33
C GLU A 68 -22.35 -21.95 -3.93
N PRO A 69 -23.10 -22.62 -3.03
CA PRO A 69 -22.62 -22.92 -1.67
C PRO A 69 -21.24 -23.58 -1.62
N GLU A 70 -20.92 -24.46 -2.56
CA GLU A 70 -19.61 -25.12 -2.66
C GLU A 70 -18.47 -24.13 -2.89
N GLU A 71 -18.73 -23.00 -3.56
CA GLU A 71 -17.73 -21.99 -3.92
C GLU A 71 -17.37 -21.05 -2.78
N TYR A 72 -18.17 -20.99 -1.71
CA TYR A 72 -17.88 -20.13 -0.57
C TYR A 72 -17.80 -20.85 0.79
N ALA A 73 -18.49 -21.99 0.95
CA ALA A 73 -18.58 -22.67 2.24
C ALA A 73 -17.49 -23.73 2.44
N SER A 74 -16.94 -24.33 1.37
CA SER A 74 -15.88 -25.32 1.50
C SER A 74 -14.51 -24.69 1.69
N TYR A 75 -13.59 -25.42 2.32
CA TYR A 75 -12.19 -24.97 2.43
C TYR A 75 -11.52 -24.87 1.06
N ALA A 76 -10.78 -23.79 0.84
CA ALA A 76 -9.81 -23.72 -0.25
C ALA A 76 -8.53 -24.51 0.10
N PRO A 77 -7.76 -25.00 -0.88
CA PRO A 77 -6.39 -25.47 -0.64
C PRO A 77 -5.54 -24.38 0.03
N ILE A 78 -4.50 -24.77 0.77
CA ILE A 78 -3.63 -23.82 1.50
C ILE A 78 -3.07 -22.76 0.58
N GLY A 79 -2.53 -23.13 -0.57
CA GLY A 79 -1.97 -22.22 -1.57
C GLY A 79 -3.01 -21.51 -2.46
N GLY A 80 -4.30 -21.74 -2.21
CA GLY A 80 -5.41 -21.25 -3.05
C GLY A 80 -5.87 -22.25 -4.11
N THR A 81 -7.06 -22.02 -4.66
CA THR A 81 -7.60 -22.87 -5.72
C THR A 81 -6.76 -22.74 -7.00
N PRO A 82 -6.60 -23.83 -7.80
CA PRO A 82 -5.82 -23.74 -9.05
C PRO A 82 -6.37 -22.68 -10.03
N ALA A 83 -7.70 -22.52 -10.09
CA ALA A 83 -8.34 -21.50 -10.93
C ALA A 83 -7.99 -20.08 -10.45
N PHE A 84 -8.04 -19.81 -9.15
CA PHE A 84 -7.64 -18.54 -8.56
C PHE A 84 -6.16 -18.24 -8.84
N ARG A 85 -5.26 -19.20 -8.61
CA ARG A 85 -3.83 -19.00 -8.84
C ARG A 85 -3.51 -18.61 -10.28
N LYS A 86 -4.19 -19.19 -11.27
CA LYS A 86 -4.08 -18.80 -12.67
C LYS A 86 -4.66 -17.40 -12.92
N ALA A 87 -5.82 -17.11 -12.33
CA ALA A 87 -6.49 -15.83 -12.49
C ALA A 87 -5.69 -14.68 -11.91
N VAL A 88 -5.15 -14.84 -10.68
CA VAL A 88 -4.41 -13.78 -10.02
C VAL A 88 -3.08 -13.45 -10.70
N VAL A 89 -2.42 -14.43 -11.33
CA VAL A 89 -1.24 -14.18 -12.17
C VAL A 89 -1.61 -13.33 -13.38
N LYS A 90 -2.72 -13.64 -14.06
CA LYS A 90 -3.22 -12.82 -15.17
C LYS A 90 -3.60 -11.41 -14.71
N ALA A 91 -4.27 -11.30 -13.55
CA ALA A 91 -4.62 -10.01 -12.96
C ALA A 91 -3.39 -9.14 -12.66
N ALA A 92 -2.34 -9.74 -12.10
CA ALA A 92 -1.13 -9.03 -11.73
C ALA A 92 -0.28 -8.64 -12.95
N PHE A 93 -0.17 -9.51 -13.93
CA PHE A 93 0.74 -9.33 -15.08
C PHE A 93 0.06 -8.75 -16.33
N GLY A 94 -1.28 -8.71 -16.38
CA GLY A 94 -2.01 -8.24 -17.57
C GLY A 94 -1.68 -9.05 -18.81
N THR A 95 -1.27 -8.37 -19.85
CA THR A 95 -0.86 -8.99 -21.16
C THR A 95 0.58 -9.52 -21.13
N TYR A 96 1.38 -9.14 -20.13
CA TYR A 96 2.77 -9.58 -20.03
C TYR A 96 2.89 -11.09 -19.80
N GLN A 97 3.71 -11.73 -20.62
CA GLN A 97 4.01 -13.17 -20.53
C GLN A 97 5.45 -13.36 -20.04
N PRO A 98 5.65 -13.72 -18.76
CA PRO A 98 6.99 -13.94 -18.23
C PRO A 98 7.68 -15.13 -18.89
N LYS A 99 9.01 -15.03 -19.05
CA LYS A 99 9.86 -16.13 -19.54
C LYS A 99 10.30 -17.07 -18.41
N GLY A 100 10.35 -16.52 -17.18
CA GLY A 100 10.69 -17.27 -15.97
C GLY A 100 9.54 -18.15 -15.45
N PHE A 101 9.75 -18.75 -14.29
CA PHE A 101 8.76 -19.61 -13.64
C PHE A 101 7.93 -18.78 -12.66
N VAL A 102 6.62 -18.82 -12.82
CA VAL A 102 5.67 -18.09 -11.97
C VAL A 102 4.93 -19.04 -11.06
N GLU A 103 4.95 -18.75 -9.77
CA GLU A 103 4.09 -19.39 -8.78
C GLU A 103 3.31 -18.34 -7.99
N ALA A 104 2.07 -18.68 -7.64
CA ALA A 104 1.20 -17.83 -6.84
C ALA A 104 0.64 -18.61 -5.64
N VAL A 105 0.60 -17.96 -4.48
CA VAL A 105 0.03 -18.50 -3.24
C VAL A 105 -0.97 -17.51 -2.69
N ALA A 106 -2.19 -17.99 -2.38
CA ALA A 106 -3.24 -17.15 -1.82
C ALA A 106 -2.88 -16.62 -0.43
N SER A 107 -3.23 -15.37 -0.18
CA SER A 107 -3.03 -14.69 1.09
C SER A 107 -4.27 -13.90 1.53
N PRO A 108 -4.45 -13.63 2.84
CA PRO A 108 -5.56 -12.80 3.32
C PRO A 108 -5.31 -11.30 3.01
N GLY A 109 -5.45 -10.93 1.74
CA GLY A 109 -5.15 -9.62 1.20
C GLY A 109 -3.64 -9.39 1.05
N GLY A 110 -3.26 -8.20 0.57
CA GLY A 110 -1.85 -7.80 0.46
C GLY A 110 -1.08 -7.87 1.78
N THR A 111 -1.76 -7.61 2.91
CA THR A 111 -1.16 -7.73 4.26
C THR A 111 -0.61 -9.13 4.52
N GLY A 112 -1.38 -10.18 4.18
CA GLY A 112 -0.93 -11.56 4.33
C GLY A 112 0.23 -11.90 3.42
N ALA A 113 0.22 -11.39 2.18
CA ALA A 113 1.31 -11.53 1.23
C ALA A 113 2.61 -10.93 1.79
N ILE A 114 2.57 -9.66 2.20
CA ILE A 114 3.73 -8.97 2.78
C ILE A 114 4.27 -9.73 4.01
N ARG A 115 3.38 -10.21 4.89
CA ARG A 115 3.78 -11.00 6.06
C ARG A 115 4.48 -12.29 5.65
N ASN A 116 3.97 -13.01 4.67
CA ASN A 116 4.60 -14.24 4.17
C ASN A 116 6.03 -13.97 3.66
N VAL A 117 6.21 -12.93 2.85
CA VAL A 117 7.52 -12.59 2.31
C VAL A 117 8.49 -12.22 3.43
N ILE A 118 8.10 -11.33 4.34
CA ILE A 118 8.95 -10.94 5.47
C ILE A 118 9.33 -12.17 6.32
N ALA A 119 8.36 -13.04 6.61
CA ALA A 119 8.60 -14.22 7.45
C ALA A 119 9.56 -15.24 6.84
N ASN A 120 9.51 -15.43 5.51
CA ASN A 120 10.24 -16.47 4.81
C ASN A 120 11.60 -16.02 4.23
N TYR A 121 11.77 -14.71 4.01
CA TYR A 121 12.96 -14.15 3.34
C TYR A 121 13.78 -13.22 4.23
N SER A 122 13.57 -13.26 5.53
CA SER A 122 14.43 -12.61 6.55
C SER A 122 14.49 -13.45 7.82
N CYS A 123 15.54 -13.28 8.62
CA CYS A 123 15.70 -13.92 9.91
C CYS A 123 15.13 -13.05 11.05
N PRO A 124 14.72 -13.66 12.19
CA PRO A 124 14.42 -12.87 13.40
C PRO A 124 15.60 -11.97 13.78
N GLY A 125 15.35 -10.69 14.01
CA GLY A 125 16.36 -9.68 14.27
C GLY A 125 16.78 -8.87 13.06
N ASP A 126 16.53 -9.35 11.84
CA ASP A 126 16.84 -8.61 10.61
C ASP A 126 15.99 -7.34 10.46
N LYS A 127 16.52 -6.44 9.66
CA LYS A 127 15.81 -5.25 9.20
C LYS A 127 15.27 -5.48 7.79
N VAL A 128 14.01 -5.09 7.59
CA VAL A 128 13.32 -5.03 6.30
C VAL A 128 13.43 -3.60 5.79
N LEU A 129 13.83 -3.42 4.53
CA LEU A 129 14.06 -2.11 3.93
C LEU A 129 12.82 -1.61 3.18
N THR A 130 12.45 -0.36 3.42
CA THR A 130 11.45 0.37 2.63
C THR A 130 11.78 1.87 2.60
N SER A 131 11.00 2.68 1.87
CA SER A 131 11.18 4.14 1.86
C SER A 131 10.74 4.79 3.18
N ASP A 132 11.18 6.00 3.45
CA ASP A 132 10.77 6.81 4.62
C ASP A 132 9.31 7.29 4.52
N TRP A 133 8.78 7.42 3.31
CA TRP A 133 7.34 7.43 3.05
C TRP A 133 6.90 5.99 2.82
N HIS A 134 6.11 5.40 3.69
CA HIS A 134 5.64 4.02 3.54
C HIS A 134 4.32 3.78 4.25
N TRP A 135 3.68 2.72 3.89
CA TRP A 135 2.50 2.22 4.59
C TRP A 135 2.90 1.76 6.00
N SER A 136 2.46 2.50 7.03
CA SER A 136 2.89 2.29 8.42
C SER A 136 2.73 0.84 8.95
N PRO A 137 1.71 0.05 8.52
CA PRO A 137 1.60 -1.33 8.95
C PRO A 137 2.75 -2.27 8.55
N TYR A 138 3.67 -1.89 7.65
CA TYR A 138 4.90 -2.68 7.44
C TYR A 138 5.68 -2.85 8.75
N GLY A 139 5.75 -1.80 9.57
CA GLY A 139 6.38 -1.85 10.89
C GLY A 139 5.69 -2.82 11.84
N THR A 140 4.36 -2.80 11.86
CA THR A 140 3.55 -3.73 12.68
C THR A 140 3.76 -5.18 12.25
N ILE A 141 3.71 -5.45 10.92
CA ILE A 141 3.92 -6.79 10.36
C ILE A 141 5.32 -7.30 10.70
N ALA A 142 6.35 -6.48 10.51
CA ALA A 142 7.73 -6.85 10.79
C ALA A 142 7.95 -7.13 12.30
N SER A 143 7.46 -6.24 13.18
CA SER A 143 7.64 -6.37 14.62
C SER A 143 6.90 -7.57 15.22
N GLU A 144 5.71 -7.91 14.69
CA GLU A 144 4.93 -9.06 15.15
C GLU A 144 5.67 -10.40 14.96
N ILE A 145 6.57 -10.47 14.00
CA ILE A 145 7.38 -11.65 13.70
C ILE A 145 8.87 -11.46 14.02
N GLY A 146 9.21 -10.48 14.86
CA GLY A 146 10.55 -10.27 15.39
C GLY A 146 11.54 -9.63 14.41
N ARG A 147 11.07 -8.84 13.45
CA ARG A 147 11.88 -8.01 12.54
C ARG A 147 11.65 -6.54 12.84
N SER A 148 12.43 -5.67 12.19
CA SER A 148 12.23 -4.22 12.26
C SER A 148 12.33 -3.59 10.87
N ILE A 149 11.88 -2.34 10.74
CA ILE A 149 11.98 -1.58 9.49
C ILE A 149 13.24 -0.71 9.52
N ALA A 150 13.96 -0.70 8.41
CA ALA A 150 14.92 0.34 8.06
C ALA A 150 14.38 1.15 6.89
N THR A 151 14.69 2.44 6.84
CA THR A 151 14.21 3.31 5.78
C THR A 151 15.35 3.99 5.04
N TYR A 152 15.10 4.31 3.76
CA TYR A 152 15.90 5.22 2.95
C TYR A 152 15.05 6.43 2.56
N GLU A 153 15.69 7.56 2.29
CA GLU A 153 15.02 8.75 1.81
C GLU A 153 14.48 8.52 0.38
N MET A 154 13.14 8.58 0.23
CA MET A 154 12.49 8.21 -1.02
C MET A 154 12.74 9.19 -2.17
N PHE A 155 12.83 10.48 -1.86
CA PHE A 155 12.97 11.52 -2.86
C PHE A 155 14.23 12.35 -2.63
N THR A 156 14.88 12.74 -3.72
CA THR A 156 15.95 13.73 -3.74
C THR A 156 15.38 15.15 -3.56
N GLU A 157 16.25 16.14 -3.37
CA GLU A 157 15.84 17.54 -3.27
C GLU A 157 15.09 18.02 -4.53
N ASP A 158 15.48 17.52 -5.72
CA ASP A 158 14.79 17.79 -6.98
C ASP A 158 13.58 16.88 -7.23
N ARG A 159 13.10 16.20 -6.17
CA ARG A 159 11.84 15.43 -6.12
C ARG A 159 11.80 14.21 -7.05
N LYS A 160 12.96 13.63 -7.36
CA LYS A 160 13.08 12.36 -8.09
C LYS A 160 13.25 11.20 -7.13
N TYR A 161 12.95 9.99 -7.61
CA TYR A 161 13.19 8.79 -6.83
C TYR A 161 14.68 8.63 -6.49
N ASN A 162 14.99 8.44 -5.20
CA ASN A 162 16.36 8.47 -4.68
C ASN A 162 17.02 7.09 -4.69
N THR A 163 17.44 6.66 -5.85
CA THR A 163 18.13 5.38 -6.04
C THR A 163 19.48 5.31 -5.32
N GLN A 164 20.15 6.45 -5.10
CA GLN A 164 21.42 6.49 -4.36
C GLN A 164 21.22 6.18 -2.88
N ALA A 165 20.18 6.75 -2.25
CA ALA A 165 19.85 6.44 -0.86
C ALA A 165 19.41 4.97 -0.70
N LEU A 166 18.65 4.43 -1.67
CA LEU A 166 18.29 3.03 -1.72
C LEU A 166 19.54 2.14 -1.78
N GLN A 167 20.49 2.40 -2.69
CA GLN A 167 21.73 1.65 -2.84
C GLN A 167 22.54 1.66 -1.54
N ALA A 168 22.81 2.84 -1.00
CA ALA A 168 23.59 2.98 0.22
C ALA A 168 22.98 2.18 1.39
N LYS A 169 21.63 2.17 1.50
CA LYS A 169 20.95 1.45 2.56
C LYS A 169 20.94 -0.08 2.33
N ILE A 170 20.87 -0.55 1.09
CA ILE A 170 21.03 -1.98 0.76
C ILE A 170 22.45 -2.44 1.16
N GLU A 171 23.49 -1.69 0.78
CA GLU A 171 24.88 -1.99 1.11
C GLU A 171 25.11 -2.02 2.63
N GLU A 172 24.59 -1.02 3.36
CA GLU A 172 24.64 -0.97 4.83
C GLU A 172 24.04 -2.21 5.48
N LEU A 173 22.84 -2.60 5.05
CA LEU A 173 22.14 -3.73 5.65
C LEU A 173 22.76 -5.07 5.29
N LEU A 174 23.16 -5.30 4.05
CA LEU A 174 23.81 -6.52 3.63
C LEU A 174 25.23 -6.69 4.20
N ALA A 175 25.84 -5.63 4.75
CA ALA A 175 27.09 -5.75 5.51
C ALA A 175 26.91 -6.50 6.85
N VAL A 176 25.69 -6.53 7.41
CA VAL A 176 25.40 -7.07 8.75
C VAL A 176 24.37 -8.20 8.76
N GLN A 177 23.67 -8.44 7.65
CA GLN A 177 22.71 -9.55 7.48
C GLN A 177 22.91 -10.23 6.11
N ASP A 178 22.54 -11.51 5.99
CA ASP A 178 22.69 -12.28 4.75
C ASP A 178 21.43 -12.31 3.90
N TYR A 179 20.27 -12.02 4.50
CA TYR A 179 18.97 -11.98 3.87
C TYR A 179 18.37 -10.58 4.01
N LEU A 180 17.81 -10.05 2.92
CA LEU A 180 17.18 -8.74 2.92
C LEU A 180 15.86 -8.76 2.15
N VAL A 181 14.80 -8.30 2.80
CA VAL A 181 13.56 -7.96 2.11
C VAL A 181 13.58 -6.47 1.81
N VAL A 182 13.46 -6.11 0.52
CA VAL A 182 13.30 -4.73 0.05
C VAL A 182 11.88 -4.56 -0.42
N ILE A 183 11.09 -3.71 0.25
CA ILE A 183 9.70 -3.43 -0.11
C ILE A 183 9.65 -2.13 -0.92
N ILE A 184 9.15 -2.22 -2.15
CA ILE A 184 8.82 -1.09 -3.01
C ILE A 184 7.33 -1.13 -3.29
N ASN A 185 6.58 -0.18 -2.73
CA ASN A 185 5.15 -0.04 -3.02
C ASN A 185 4.98 0.83 -4.25
N THR A 186 4.49 0.25 -5.33
CA THR A 186 4.29 0.91 -6.62
C THR A 186 3.48 -0.02 -7.56
N PRO A 187 2.76 0.54 -8.55
CA PRO A 187 2.46 1.96 -8.77
C PRO A 187 1.42 2.50 -7.79
N ALA A 188 1.18 3.80 -7.82
CA ALA A 188 0.25 4.50 -6.93
C ALA A 188 0.57 4.28 -5.45
N HIS A 189 1.82 4.58 -5.09
CA HIS A 189 2.39 4.40 -3.76
C HIS A 189 1.49 4.91 -2.62
N ASN A 190 1.27 4.10 -1.61
CA ASN A 190 0.66 4.52 -0.35
C ASN A 190 1.79 4.88 0.64
N PRO A 191 1.98 6.18 0.98
CA PRO A 191 0.95 7.22 1.03
C PRO A 191 1.02 8.32 -0.06
N THR A 192 1.94 8.29 -1.02
CA THR A 192 2.24 9.47 -1.84
C THR A 192 1.49 9.55 -3.18
N GLY A 193 1.04 8.41 -3.71
CA GLY A 193 0.51 8.33 -5.06
C GLY A 193 1.56 8.27 -6.16
N TYR A 194 2.86 8.25 -5.81
CA TYR A 194 3.96 8.16 -6.77
C TYR A 194 4.00 6.80 -7.47
N ALA A 195 4.38 6.78 -8.74
CA ALA A 195 4.64 5.56 -9.49
C ALA A 195 6.07 5.56 -10.03
N LEU A 196 6.84 4.51 -9.74
CA LEU A 196 8.17 4.36 -10.32
C LEU A 196 8.08 4.21 -11.83
N THR A 197 8.87 4.99 -12.55
CA THR A 197 9.02 4.86 -14.00
C THR A 197 9.81 3.60 -14.37
N VAL A 198 9.76 3.18 -15.62
CA VAL A 198 10.61 2.08 -16.11
C VAL A 198 12.09 2.40 -15.92
N GLU A 199 12.50 3.67 -16.10
CA GLU A 199 13.88 4.12 -15.87
C GLU A 199 14.28 3.99 -14.38
N ASP A 200 13.38 4.31 -13.44
CA ASP A 200 13.63 4.10 -12.01
C ASP A 200 13.81 2.61 -11.71
N TRP A 201 12.99 1.76 -12.30
CA TRP A 201 13.10 0.31 -12.16
C TRP A 201 14.40 -0.25 -12.75
N GLU A 202 14.86 0.26 -13.88
CA GLU A 202 16.16 -0.13 -14.47
C GLU A 202 17.30 0.20 -13.51
N LYS A 203 17.27 1.37 -12.84
CA LYS A 203 18.26 1.74 -11.82
C LYS A 203 18.17 0.85 -10.58
N VAL A 204 16.96 0.54 -10.08
CA VAL A 204 16.77 -0.38 -8.96
C VAL A 204 17.32 -1.77 -9.29
N VAL A 205 17.02 -2.29 -10.47
CA VAL A 205 17.51 -3.60 -10.91
C VAL A 205 19.03 -3.61 -11.09
N GLU A 206 19.63 -2.52 -11.60
CA GLU A 206 21.09 -2.40 -11.69
C GLU A 206 21.77 -2.45 -10.31
N ILE A 207 21.20 -1.76 -9.30
CA ILE A 207 21.67 -1.85 -7.92
C ILE A 207 21.62 -3.29 -7.40
N LEU A 208 20.49 -3.97 -7.63
CA LEU A 208 20.27 -5.33 -7.14
C LEU A 208 21.12 -6.38 -7.87
N ARG A 209 21.49 -6.16 -9.13
CA ARG A 209 22.44 -7.01 -9.85
C ARG A 209 23.85 -7.03 -9.25
N ASN A 210 24.21 -5.95 -8.57
CA ASN A 210 25.51 -5.81 -7.92
C ASN A 210 25.56 -6.41 -6.52
N VAL A 211 24.45 -6.99 -6.02
CA VAL A 211 24.42 -7.73 -4.75
C VAL A 211 25.31 -8.97 -4.84
N ALA A 212 26.19 -9.14 -3.85
CA ALA A 212 27.11 -10.26 -3.80
C ALA A 212 26.37 -11.62 -3.85
N PRO A 213 26.88 -12.63 -4.59
CA PRO A 213 26.16 -13.89 -4.84
C PRO A 213 25.79 -14.70 -3.58
N GLU A 214 26.53 -14.52 -2.49
CA GLU A 214 26.27 -15.16 -1.19
C GLU A 214 25.19 -14.47 -0.36
N LYS A 215 24.73 -13.28 -0.77
CA LYS A 215 23.63 -12.53 -0.15
C LYS A 215 22.34 -12.80 -0.90
N HIS A 216 21.22 -12.83 -0.19
CA HIS A 216 19.91 -13.14 -0.74
C HIS A 216 18.95 -11.95 -0.56
N VAL A 217 18.33 -11.51 -1.63
CA VAL A 217 17.36 -10.41 -1.59
C VAL A 217 16.00 -10.88 -2.10
N ALA A 218 14.95 -10.65 -1.32
CA ALA A 218 13.58 -10.69 -1.81
C ALA A 218 13.14 -9.25 -2.16
N LEU A 219 12.99 -8.97 -3.44
CA LEU A 219 12.41 -7.71 -3.92
C LEU A 219 10.90 -7.82 -3.89
N LEU A 220 10.27 -7.27 -2.86
CA LEU A 220 8.83 -7.28 -2.68
C LEU A 220 8.21 -6.04 -3.33
N VAL A 221 7.53 -6.24 -4.45
CA VAL A 221 6.72 -5.20 -5.10
C VAL A 221 5.32 -5.24 -4.49
N ASP A 222 4.98 -4.27 -3.66
CA ASP A 222 3.62 -4.12 -3.14
C ASP A 222 2.77 -3.39 -4.19
N ALA A 223 2.04 -4.18 -4.97
CA ALA A 223 1.24 -3.74 -6.12
C ALA A 223 -0.26 -3.58 -5.77
N ALA A 224 -0.58 -3.19 -4.53
CA ALA A 224 -1.96 -3.12 -4.05
C ALA A 224 -2.86 -2.16 -4.86
N TYR A 225 -2.28 -1.21 -5.59
CA TYR A 225 -3.00 -0.17 -6.35
C TYR A 225 -2.69 -0.20 -7.85
N ILE A 226 -2.13 -1.28 -8.37
CA ILE A 226 -1.62 -1.39 -9.75
C ILE A 226 -2.67 -1.04 -10.83
N ASP A 227 -3.95 -1.25 -10.54
CA ASP A 227 -5.04 -0.99 -11.50
C ASP A 227 -5.61 0.44 -11.43
N PHE A 228 -5.05 1.30 -10.55
CA PHE A 228 -5.56 2.66 -10.31
C PHE A 228 -4.52 3.78 -10.48
N ALA A 229 -3.35 3.46 -11.02
CA ALA A 229 -2.27 4.43 -11.21
C ALA A 229 -2.27 5.07 -12.62
N GLY A 230 -2.98 4.50 -13.57
CA GLY A 230 -2.99 4.93 -14.96
C GLY A 230 -3.34 3.78 -15.91
N ASP A 231 -2.84 3.81 -17.13
CA ASP A 231 -3.06 2.74 -18.12
C ASP A 231 -2.52 1.39 -17.62
N GLU A 232 -3.31 0.33 -17.78
CA GLU A 232 -2.98 -0.99 -17.23
C GLU A 232 -1.66 -1.57 -17.78
N GLU A 233 -1.36 -1.34 -19.06
CA GLU A 233 -0.13 -1.85 -19.70
C GLU A 233 1.08 -1.01 -19.30
N GLU A 234 0.94 0.32 -19.27
CA GLU A 234 1.99 1.23 -18.83
C GLU A 234 2.42 0.93 -17.38
N GLN A 235 1.46 0.69 -16.50
CA GLN A 235 1.74 0.39 -15.10
C GLN A 235 2.39 -0.99 -14.87
N ARG A 236 2.42 -1.85 -15.89
CA ARG A 236 3.08 -3.16 -15.87
C ARG A 236 4.35 -3.20 -16.73
N ALA A 237 4.73 -2.10 -17.40
CA ALA A 237 5.89 -2.03 -18.28
C ALA A 237 7.24 -2.33 -17.58
N PHE A 238 7.28 -2.29 -16.26
CA PHE A 238 8.47 -2.65 -15.46
C PHE A 238 8.71 -4.16 -15.36
N LEU A 239 7.69 -5.00 -15.56
CA LEU A 239 7.79 -6.45 -15.35
C LEU A 239 8.93 -7.12 -16.12
N PRO A 240 9.18 -6.80 -17.41
CA PRO A 240 10.32 -7.35 -18.14
C PRO A 240 11.68 -7.02 -17.51
N VAL A 241 11.80 -5.88 -16.84
CA VAL A 241 13.05 -5.45 -16.18
C VAL A 241 13.37 -6.37 -15.02
N LEU A 242 12.37 -6.83 -14.27
CA LEU A 242 12.53 -7.72 -13.13
C LEU A 242 13.08 -9.10 -13.52
N GLU A 243 12.80 -9.60 -14.72
CA GLU A 243 13.33 -10.89 -15.20
C GLU A 243 14.84 -10.88 -15.46
N THR A 244 15.46 -9.73 -15.40
CA THR A 244 16.90 -9.59 -15.61
C THR A 244 17.71 -9.66 -14.31
N LEU A 245 17.05 -9.88 -13.17
CA LEU A 245 17.68 -10.04 -11.87
C LEU A 245 18.46 -11.36 -11.77
N PRO A 246 19.57 -11.40 -11.00
CA PRO A 246 20.33 -12.63 -10.76
C PRO A 246 19.58 -13.60 -9.85
N ALA A 247 20.00 -14.86 -9.82
CA ALA A 247 19.29 -15.93 -9.10
C ALA A 247 19.25 -15.76 -7.58
N ASN A 248 20.11 -14.93 -6.99
CA ASN A 248 20.10 -14.59 -5.56
C ASN A 248 19.18 -13.39 -5.23
N VAL A 249 18.48 -12.84 -6.21
CA VAL A 249 17.48 -11.78 -6.02
C VAL A 249 16.15 -12.27 -6.57
N LEU A 250 15.17 -12.49 -5.70
CA LEU A 250 13.84 -13.01 -6.07
C LEU A 250 12.80 -11.87 -6.09
N PRO A 251 12.30 -11.46 -7.25
CA PRO A 251 11.16 -10.55 -7.32
C PRO A 251 9.87 -11.29 -6.94
N ILE A 252 9.13 -10.69 -6.00
CA ILE A 252 7.86 -11.18 -5.50
C ILE A 252 6.87 -10.02 -5.53
N MET A 253 5.69 -10.23 -6.11
CA MET A 253 4.62 -9.24 -6.10
C MET A 253 3.60 -9.59 -5.01
N ALA A 254 3.31 -8.65 -4.11
CA ALA A 254 2.18 -8.72 -3.21
C ALA A 254 0.96 -8.12 -3.92
N TYR A 255 0.06 -8.97 -4.39
CA TYR A 255 -1.17 -8.57 -5.06
C TYR A 255 -2.34 -8.51 -4.08
N SER A 256 -3.15 -7.46 -4.15
CA SER A 256 -4.33 -7.28 -3.31
C SER A 256 -5.59 -7.13 -4.13
N ALA A 257 -6.55 -8.03 -3.93
CA ALA A 257 -7.87 -7.93 -4.52
C ALA A 257 -8.76 -6.86 -3.86
N SER A 258 -8.35 -6.34 -2.70
CA SER A 258 -9.16 -5.41 -1.90
C SER A 258 -9.56 -4.15 -2.67
N LYS A 259 -8.65 -3.60 -3.48
CA LYS A 259 -8.86 -2.37 -4.25
C LYS A 259 -9.36 -2.70 -5.64
N THR A 260 -8.62 -3.54 -6.37
CA THR A 260 -8.89 -3.94 -7.75
C THR A 260 -10.34 -4.40 -7.99
N TYR A 261 -10.93 -5.10 -7.01
CA TYR A 261 -12.31 -5.63 -7.09
C TYR A 261 -13.24 -5.04 -6.03
N THR A 262 -12.82 -3.99 -5.33
CA THR A 262 -13.58 -3.32 -4.26
C THR A 262 -14.11 -4.25 -3.15
N ILE A 263 -13.44 -5.38 -2.91
CA ILE A 263 -13.82 -6.40 -1.91
C ILE A 263 -12.96 -6.34 -0.64
N TYR A 264 -12.84 -5.17 -0.06
CA TYR A 264 -11.96 -4.88 1.09
C TYR A 264 -12.13 -5.85 2.26
N GLY A 265 -13.38 -6.21 2.57
CA GLY A 265 -13.74 -7.08 3.69
C GLY A 265 -13.51 -8.57 3.45
N MET A 266 -13.41 -9.03 2.21
CA MET A 266 -13.23 -10.44 1.88
C MET A 266 -11.82 -10.98 2.08
N ARG A 267 -10.85 -10.11 2.33
CA ARG A 267 -9.46 -10.46 2.64
C ARG A 267 -8.83 -11.42 1.63
N CYS A 268 -8.70 -11.02 0.37
CA CYS A 268 -8.12 -11.81 -0.70
C CYS A 268 -6.94 -11.10 -1.36
N GLY A 269 -5.88 -11.85 -1.61
CA GLY A 269 -4.66 -11.43 -2.28
C GLY A 269 -3.80 -12.63 -2.60
N ALA A 270 -2.60 -12.38 -3.10
CA ALA A 270 -1.62 -13.41 -3.39
C ALA A 270 -0.19 -12.89 -3.29
N ASP A 271 0.71 -13.79 -2.88
CA ASP A 271 2.13 -13.71 -3.19
C ASP A 271 2.37 -14.29 -4.58
N ILE A 272 3.05 -13.59 -5.45
CA ILE A 272 3.37 -14.05 -6.81
C ILE A 272 4.86 -13.89 -7.03
N CYS A 273 5.62 -14.98 -7.17
CA CYS A 273 7.03 -14.88 -7.52
C CYS A 273 7.25 -14.97 -9.03
N LEU A 274 8.31 -14.33 -9.49
CA LEU A 274 8.87 -14.50 -10.82
C LEU A 274 10.28 -15.09 -10.68
N ALA A 275 10.36 -16.41 -10.67
CA ALA A 275 11.58 -17.13 -10.34
C ALA A 275 12.42 -17.48 -11.59
N PRO A 276 13.75 -17.43 -11.49
CA PRO A 276 14.64 -17.79 -12.61
C PRO A 276 14.66 -19.29 -12.90
N THR A 277 14.35 -20.14 -11.91
CA THR A 277 14.29 -21.59 -12.07
C THR A 277 13.04 -22.19 -11.45
N LYS A 278 12.70 -23.39 -11.91
CA LYS A 278 11.54 -24.12 -11.40
C LYS A 278 11.70 -24.49 -9.92
N GLU A 279 12.90 -24.84 -9.51
CA GLU A 279 13.23 -25.23 -8.13
C GLU A 279 12.99 -24.07 -7.16
N ILE A 280 13.38 -22.85 -7.53
CA ILE A 280 13.12 -21.64 -6.73
C ILE A 280 11.61 -21.35 -6.66
N ALA A 281 10.90 -21.49 -7.77
CA ALA A 281 9.44 -21.32 -7.78
C ALA A 281 8.72 -22.35 -6.89
N GLU A 282 9.15 -23.62 -6.93
CA GLU A 282 8.61 -24.67 -6.07
C GLU A 282 8.97 -24.46 -4.58
N GLU A 283 10.16 -23.97 -4.29
CA GLU A 283 10.58 -23.59 -2.94
C GLU A 283 9.70 -22.45 -2.43
N PHE A 284 9.55 -21.36 -3.20
CA PHE A 284 8.68 -20.25 -2.86
C PHE A 284 7.27 -20.73 -2.48
N ARG A 285 6.66 -21.55 -3.32
CA ARG A 285 5.31 -22.08 -3.06
C ARG A 285 5.27 -22.84 -1.73
N ARG A 286 6.22 -23.74 -1.49
CA ARG A 286 6.27 -24.56 -0.27
C ARG A 286 6.45 -23.74 1.01
N VAL A 287 7.34 -22.75 1.01
CA VAL A 287 7.57 -21.92 2.20
C VAL A 287 6.39 -20.99 2.49
N CYS A 288 5.77 -20.42 1.44
CA CYS A 288 4.56 -19.61 1.61
C CYS A 288 3.35 -20.44 2.08
N GLU A 289 3.14 -21.66 1.54
CA GLU A 289 2.11 -22.58 2.01
C GLU A 289 2.34 -23.01 3.48
N PHE A 290 3.60 -23.26 3.88
CA PHE A 290 3.93 -23.58 5.26
C PHE A 290 3.61 -22.42 6.21
N SER A 291 4.00 -21.21 5.87
CA SER A 291 3.69 -20.00 6.65
C SER A 291 2.19 -19.71 6.70
N ALA A 292 1.48 -19.88 5.58
CA ALA A 292 0.02 -19.77 5.52
C ALA A 292 -0.64 -20.78 6.47
N ARG A 293 -0.21 -22.04 6.45
CA ARG A 293 -0.75 -23.09 7.33
C ARG A 293 -0.56 -22.76 8.80
N GLY A 294 0.58 -22.16 9.16
CA GLY A 294 0.91 -21.79 10.55
C GLY A 294 0.27 -20.49 11.03
N SER A 295 -0.27 -19.66 10.11
CA SER A 295 -0.79 -18.32 10.45
C SER A 295 -2.33 -18.27 10.37
N TRP A 296 -2.91 -18.58 9.21
CA TRP A 296 -4.35 -18.49 8.95
C TRP A 296 -4.96 -19.79 8.41
N SER A 297 -4.18 -20.83 8.28
CA SER A 297 -4.54 -22.15 7.77
C SER A 297 -4.81 -22.17 6.26
N ASN A 298 -5.86 -21.49 5.80
CA ASN A 298 -6.18 -21.25 4.39
C ASN A 298 -7.01 -19.97 4.25
N CYS A 299 -7.06 -19.43 3.03
CA CYS A 299 -7.76 -18.16 2.77
C CYS A 299 -9.24 -18.42 2.44
N ALA A 300 -10.04 -17.35 2.57
CA ALA A 300 -11.45 -17.36 2.20
C ALA A 300 -11.65 -17.81 0.74
N LYS A 301 -12.53 -18.77 0.51
CA LYS A 301 -12.77 -19.33 -0.82
C LYS A 301 -13.65 -18.43 -1.69
N ALA A 302 -14.63 -17.74 -1.10
CA ALA A 302 -15.57 -16.89 -1.84
C ALA A 302 -14.86 -15.91 -2.77
N ALA A 303 -13.94 -15.11 -2.25
CA ALA A 303 -13.20 -14.13 -3.06
C ALA A 303 -12.31 -14.77 -4.13
N GLN A 304 -11.73 -15.95 -3.84
CA GLN A 304 -10.99 -16.72 -4.83
C GLN A 304 -11.90 -17.19 -5.97
N SER A 305 -13.13 -17.61 -5.66
CA SER A 305 -14.13 -18.05 -6.63
C SER A 305 -14.61 -16.89 -7.51
N ILE A 306 -14.82 -15.70 -6.93
CA ILE A 306 -15.16 -14.48 -7.69
C ILE A 306 -14.07 -14.20 -8.73
N ILE A 307 -12.80 -14.09 -8.32
CA ILE A 307 -11.70 -13.78 -9.21
C ILE A 307 -11.52 -14.87 -10.29
N ALA A 308 -11.66 -16.15 -9.92
CA ALA A 308 -11.58 -17.24 -10.86
C ALA A 308 -12.72 -17.18 -11.92
N ARG A 309 -13.95 -16.84 -11.53
CA ARG A 309 -15.08 -16.64 -12.45
C ARG A 309 -14.85 -15.48 -13.40
N ILE A 310 -14.40 -14.32 -12.88
CA ILE A 310 -14.08 -13.14 -13.70
C ILE A 310 -13.08 -13.51 -14.83
N PHE A 311 -12.02 -14.21 -14.52
CA PHE A 311 -11.00 -14.61 -15.51
C PHE A 311 -11.37 -15.83 -16.37
N SER A 312 -12.47 -16.50 -16.08
CA SER A 312 -13.00 -17.60 -16.91
C SER A 312 -14.08 -17.15 -17.90
N ASP A 313 -14.57 -15.92 -17.77
CA ASP A 313 -15.63 -15.35 -18.61
C ASP A 313 -15.14 -14.00 -19.18
N GLU A 314 -14.89 -13.97 -20.50
CA GLU A 314 -14.36 -12.78 -21.20
C GLU A 314 -15.32 -11.58 -21.12
N ALA A 315 -16.63 -11.81 -21.16
CA ALA A 315 -17.61 -10.74 -21.08
C ALA A 315 -17.66 -10.13 -19.66
N LEU A 316 -17.57 -10.98 -18.62
CA LEU A 316 -17.48 -10.53 -17.26
C LEU A 316 -16.18 -9.78 -16.98
N LEU A 317 -15.06 -10.28 -17.48
CA LEU A 317 -13.76 -9.60 -17.36
C LEU A 317 -13.79 -8.21 -18.03
N ALA A 318 -14.41 -8.10 -19.21
CA ALA A 318 -14.57 -6.82 -19.89
C ALA A 318 -15.40 -5.82 -19.07
N ARG A 319 -16.53 -6.25 -18.48
CA ARG A 319 -17.33 -5.40 -17.57
C ARG A 319 -16.52 -4.91 -16.37
N VAL A 320 -15.81 -5.81 -15.68
CA VAL A 320 -14.96 -5.45 -14.54
C VAL A 320 -13.88 -4.44 -14.95
N THR A 321 -13.29 -4.61 -16.12
CA THR A 321 -12.25 -3.70 -16.64
C THR A 321 -12.82 -2.31 -16.95
N GLU A 322 -14.02 -2.24 -17.54
CA GLU A 322 -14.72 -0.98 -17.81
C GLU A 322 -15.08 -0.24 -16.51
N GLU A 323 -15.72 -0.93 -15.55
CA GLU A 323 -16.05 -0.34 -14.24
C GLU A 323 -14.79 0.14 -13.48
N ARG A 324 -13.67 -0.57 -13.57
CA ARG A 324 -12.40 -0.13 -12.98
C ARG A 324 -11.83 1.10 -13.68
N ALA A 325 -11.96 1.19 -15.01
CA ALA A 325 -11.50 2.35 -15.76
C ALA A 325 -12.24 3.62 -15.34
N GLU A 326 -13.57 3.55 -15.14
CA GLU A 326 -14.37 4.67 -14.63
C GLU A 326 -13.88 5.13 -13.24
N ILE A 327 -13.61 4.18 -12.33
CA ILE A 327 -13.07 4.49 -10.99
C ILE A 327 -11.67 5.12 -11.09
N ARG A 328 -10.80 4.59 -11.93
CA ARG A 328 -9.46 5.15 -12.17
C ARG A 328 -9.55 6.60 -12.64
N ASP A 329 -10.41 6.88 -13.62
CA ASP A 329 -10.57 8.21 -14.19
C ASP A 329 -11.13 9.19 -13.13
N MET A 330 -12.07 8.75 -12.29
CA MET A 330 -12.56 9.51 -11.13
C MET A 330 -11.43 9.81 -10.13
N LEU A 331 -10.60 8.83 -9.78
CA LEU A 331 -9.46 9.02 -8.86
C LEU A 331 -8.45 10.01 -9.40
N LEU A 332 -8.11 9.90 -10.69
CA LEU A 332 -7.21 10.85 -11.37
C LEU A 332 -7.78 12.27 -11.37
N ALA A 333 -9.08 12.43 -11.62
CA ALA A 333 -9.75 13.74 -11.56
C ALA A 333 -9.68 14.34 -10.13
N ARG A 334 -9.96 13.55 -9.10
CA ARG A 334 -9.89 13.99 -7.69
C ARG A 334 -8.46 14.36 -7.28
N GLY A 335 -7.47 13.55 -7.64
CA GLY A 335 -6.06 13.83 -7.37
C GLY A 335 -5.59 15.10 -8.07
N LYS A 336 -5.92 15.25 -9.36
CA LYS A 336 -5.59 16.45 -10.14
C LYS A 336 -6.26 17.72 -9.59
N ALA A 337 -7.52 17.60 -9.17
CA ALA A 337 -8.23 18.72 -8.52
C ALA A 337 -7.50 19.18 -7.24
N PHE A 338 -6.98 18.24 -6.45
CA PHE A 338 -6.17 18.54 -5.28
C PHE A 338 -4.85 19.24 -5.66
N GLU A 339 -4.12 18.74 -6.67
CA GLU A 339 -2.85 19.32 -7.14
C GLU A 339 -3.02 20.75 -7.67
N GLU A 340 -4.06 20.98 -8.48
CA GLU A 340 -4.37 22.30 -9.02
C GLU A 340 -4.62 23.34 -7.92
N GLU A 341 -5.37 22.99 -6.89
CA GLU A 341 -5.65 23.89 -5.77
C GLU A 341 -4.42 24.03 -4.85
N ALA A 342 -3.67 22.97 -4.62
CA ALA A 342 -2.39 23.04 -3.89
C ALA A 342 -1.43 24.03 -4.54
N ALA A 343 -1.28 23.97 -5.87
CA ALA A 343 -0.44 24.92 -6.63
C ALA A 343 -0.91 26.37 -6.49
N LYS A 344 -2.23 26.64 -6.52
CA LYS A 344 -2.80 27.99 -6.38
C LYS A 344 -2.49 28.62 -5.03
N VAL A 345 -2.45 27.83 -3.96
CA VAL A 345 -2.19 28.32 -2.60
C VAL A 345 -0.73 28.13 -2.16
N GLY A 346 0.14 27.65 -3.06
CA GLY A 346 1.56 27.42 -2.75
C GLY A 346 1.84 26.27 -1.80
N LEU A 347 0.91 25.31 -1.67
CA LEU A 347 1.09 24.12 -0.85
C LEU A 347 1.99 23.12 -1.57
N THR A 348 3.13 22.79 -0.95
CA THR A 348 4.01 21.74 -1.45
C THR A 348 3.39 20.37 -1.16
N ILE A 349 3.27 19.54 -2.19
CA ILE A 349 2.90 18.13 -2.05
C ILE A 349 4.06 17.23 -2.45
N VAL A 350 4.07 15.99 -2.00
CA VAL A 350 4.99 14.95 -2.48
C VAL A 350 4.64 14.61 -3.94
N PRO A 351 5.58 14.18 -4.81
CA PRO A 351 5.26 13.77 -6.18
C PRO A 351 4.11 12.77 -6.23
N PHE A 352 3.14 13.04 -7.10
CA PHE A 352 1.88 12.29 -7.22
C PHE A 352 1.62 11.97 -8.71
N ASP A 353 1.37 10.71 -9.04
CA ASP A 353 1.04 10.26 -10.40
C ASP A 353 -0.38 9.67 -10.48
N GLY A 354 -0.94 9.22 -9.34
CA GLY A 354 -2.28 8.65 -9.31
C GLY A 354 -2.58 7.84 -8.04
N GLY A 355 -3.72 7.16 -8.04
CA GLY A 355 -4.14 6.29 -6.95
C GLY A 355 -4.96 6.99 -5.87
N PHE A 356 -4.90 6.44 -4.66
CA PHE A 356 -5.82 6.76 -3.56
C PHE A 356 -5.38 7.94 -2.70
N PHE A 357 -4.09 8.32 -2.73
CA PHE A 357 -3.52 9.19 -1.70
C PHE A 357 -2.63 10.27 -2.27
N VAL A 358 -2.71 11.46 -1.67
CA VAL A 358 -1.75 12.55 -1.82
C VAL A 358 -1.09 12.80 -0.46
N SER A 359 0.20 13.14 -0.44
CA SER A 359 0.90 13.46 0.81
C SER A 359 1.50 14.86 0.81
N ILE A 360 1.46 15.48 1.98
CA ILE A 360 1.94 16.83 2.23
C ILE A 360 3.07 16.75 3.25
N PRO A 361 4.32 17.13 2.92
CA PRO A 361 5.40 17.17 3.89
C PRO A 361 5.16 18.27 4.92
N CYS A 362 5.40 17.99 6.19
CA CYS A 362 5.37 18.97 7.27
C CYS A 362 6.17 18.47 8.49
N ASP A 363 6.68 19.42 9.30
CA ASP A 363 7.56 19.12 10.43
C ASP A 363 6.79 18.57 11.65
N ASN A 364 5.55 18.97 11.86
CA ASN A 364 4.73 18.56 13.01
C ASN A 364 3.35 18.02 12.59
N PRO A 365 3.31 16.82 11.96
CA PRO A 365 2.08 16.29 11.38
C PRO A 365 0.99 15.98 12.43
N ASP A 366 1.35 15.58 13.64
CA ASP A 366 0.36 15.29 14.70
C ASP A 366 -0.34 16.58 15.18
N ALA A 367 0.39 17.70 15.36
CA ALA A 367 -0.20 18.98 15.76
C ALA A 367 -1.06 19.56 14.63
N LEU A 368 -0.56 19.54 13.40
CA LEU A 368 -1.29 20.01 12.24
C LEU A 368 -2.59 19.22 12.02
N SER A 369 -2.53 17.88 12.15
CA SER A 369 -3.72 17.02 12.09
C SER A 369 -4.74 17.38 13.18
N ALA A 370 -4.28 17.55 14.43
CA ALA A 370 -5.16 17.89 15.55
C ALA A 370 -5.86 19.24 15.36
N ARG A 371 -5.19 20.23 14.76
CA ARG A 371 -5.79 21.53 14.41
C ARG A 371 -6.84 21.37 13.32
N LEU A 372 -6.54 20.65 12.25
CA LEU A 372 -7.47 20.40 11.15
C LEU A 372 -8.73 19.63 11.62
N GLU A 373 -8.55 18.68 12.56
CA GLU A 373 -9.68 17.96 13.18
C GLU A 373 -10.67 18.92 13.87
N GLN A 374 -10.19 19.98 14.54
CA GLN A 374 -11.05 20.99 15.17
C GLN A 374 -11.93 21.75 14.15
N GLU A 375 -11.42 21.88 12.91
CA GLU A 375 -12.13 22.49 11.78
C GLU A 375 -12.97 21.49 10.99
N GLY A 376 -13.05 20.22 11.43
CA GLY A 376 -13.80 19.16 10.77
C GLY A 376 -13.07 18.48 9.62
N ILE A 377 -11.75 18.65 9.49
CA ILE A 377 -10.95 18.02 8.43
C ILE A 377 -10.05 16.95 9.04
N PHE A 378 -10.31 15.71 8.67
CA PHE A 378 -9.61 14.54 9.20
C PHE A 378 -8.66 13.95 8.16
N LEU A 379 -7.37 14.03 8.44
CA LEU A 379 -6.26 13.51 7.65
C LEU A 379 -5.44 12.54 8.50
N VAL A 380 -4.56 11.76 7.86
CA VAL A 380 -3.71 10.81 8.61
C VAL A 380 -2.31 11.38 8.83
N PRO A 381 -1.90 11.64 10.08
CA PRO A 381 -0.52 12.04 10.36
C PRO A 381 0.44 10.86 10.24
N LEU A 382 1.48 11.06 9.44
CA LEU A 382 2.60 10.14 9.20
C LEU A 382 3.88 10.72 9.76
N ALA A 383 4.97 9.96 9.75
CA ALA A 383 6.26 10.40 10.27
C ALA A 383 6.83 11.65 9.55
N LYS A 384 6.52 11.84 8.27
CA LYS A 384 7.07 12.89 7.40
C LYS A 384 6.04 13.96 6.98
N GLY A 385 4.78 13.82 7.37
CA GLY A 385 3.73 14.76 6.95
C GLY A 385 2.31 14.19 7.08
N LEU A 386 1.40 14.74 6.31
CA LEU A 386 0.00 14.32 6.28
C LEU A 386 -0.32 13.50 5.02
N ARG A 387 -1.16 12.49 5.17
CA ARG A 387 -1.77 11.75 4.05
C ARG A 387 -3.24 12.13 3.89
N VAL A 388 -3.62 12.47 2.67
CA VAL A 388 -5.00 12.72 2.25
C VAL A 388 -5.48 11.55 1.40
N SER A 389 -6.61 10.95 1.74
CA SER A 389 -7.28 9.97 0.88
C SER A 389 -8.21 10.68 -0.09
N VAL A 390 -7.77 10.87 -1.33
CA VAL A 390 -8.62 11.39 -2.40
C VAL A 390 -9.67 10.36 -2.84
N ALA A 391 -9.48 9.10 -2.51
CA ALA A 391 -10.42 8.02 -2.79
C ALA A 391 -11.70 8.10 -1.93
N SER A 392 -11.64 8.74 -0.77
CA SER A 392 -12.75 8.78 0.19
C SER A 392 -13.47 10.12 0.26
N VAL A 393 -13.18 11.05 -0.62
CA VAL A 393 -13.82 12.39 -0.67
C VAL A 393 -14.16 12.77 -2.11
N SER A 394 -15.21 13.58 -2.30
CA SER A 394 -15.60 14.08 -3.61
C SER A 394 -14.53 15.02 -4.21
N GLU A 395 -14.60 15.24 -5.53
CA GLU A 395 -13.71 16.20 -6.20
C GLU A 395 -13.84 17.60 -5.61
N GLU A 396 -15.07 18.03 -5.28
CA GLU A 396 -15.32 19.31 -4.63
C GLU A 396 -14.56 19.42 -3.28
N LYS A 397 -14.66 18.40 -2.43
CA LYS A 397 -13.93 18.35 -1.15
C LYS A 397 -12.42 18.31 -1.36
N CYS A 398 -11.93 17.62 -2.40
CA CYS A 398 -10.50 17.63 -2.77
C CYS A 398 -10.01 19.06 -3.08
N ARG A 399 -10.82 19.89 -3.73
CA ARG A 399 -10.49 21.30 -4.01
C ARG A 399 -10.44 22.19 -2.76
N LEU A 400 -11.20 21.86 -1.72
CA LEU A 400 -11.27 22.66 -0.48
C LEU A 400 -10.07 22.41 0.47
N ILE A 401 -9.54 21.19 0.50
CA ILE A 401 -8.53 20.75 1.48
C ILE A 401 -7.24 21.58 1.42
N PRO A 402 -6.61 21.87 0.26
CA PRO A 402 -5.31 22.55 0.22
C PRO A 402 -5.29 23.91 0.90
N ALA A 403 -6.29 24.76 0.68
CA ALA A 403 -6.36 26.07 1.31
C ALA A 403 -6.52 25.98 2.84
N ARG A 404 -7.24 24.97 3.33
CA ARG A 404 -7.40 24.71 4.76
C ARG A 404 -6.11 24.24 5.40
N ILE A 405 -5.33 23.38 4.71
CA ILE A 405 -4.01 22.96 5.20
C ILE A 405 -3.08 24.15 5.32
N VAL A 406 -3.00 25.04 4.31
CA VAL A 406 -2.15 26.24 4.36
C VAL A 406 -2.56 27.14 5.53
N ALA A 407 -3.85 27.42 5.70
CA ALA A 407 -4.35 28.23 6.82
C ALA A 407 -3.99 27.62 8.19
N ALA A 408 -4.09 26.30 8.32
CA ALA A 408 -3.70 25.58 9.55
C ALA A 408 -2.17 25.64 9.79
N MET A 409 -1.35 25.51 8.75
CA MET A 409 0.11 25.65 8.83
C MET A 409 0.52 27.06 9.26
N GLU A 410 -0.08 28.10 8.69
CA GLU A 410 0.16 29.49 9.07
C GLU A 410 -0.21 29.76 10.54
N ALA A 411 -1.34 29.22 10.99
CA ALA A 411 -1.80 29.35 12.36
C ALA A 411 -0.88 28.59 13.35
N GLU A 412 -0.35 27.42 13.00
CA GLU A 412 0.64 26.69 13.79
C GLU A 412 1.95 27.48 13.89
N ALA A 413 2.46 28.02 12.77
CA ALA A 413 3.67 28.82 12.76
C ALA A 413 3.53 30.08 13.63
N GLN A 414 2.39 30.75 13.61
CA GLN A 414 2.12 31.91 14.47
C GLN A 414 2.02 31.54 15.94
N ALA A 415 1.37 30.41 16.26
CA ALA A 415 1.28 29.91 17.63
C ALA A 415 2.67 29.56 18.22
N GLN A 416 3.53 28.92 17.41
CA GLN A 416 4.91 28.62 17.82
C GLN A 416 5.71 29.89 18.07
N LYS A 417 5.63 30.86 17.17
CA LYS A 417 6.31 32.16 17.32
C LYS A 417 5.91 32.90 18.60
N ASN A 418 4.61 32.91 18.91
CA ASN A 418 4.10 33.54 20.12
C ASN A 418 4.64 32.83 21.39
N ALA A 419 4.68 31.49 21.37
CA ALA A 419 5.22 30.70 22.48
C ALA A 419 6.73 30.95 22.70
N ASP A 420 7.50 31.07 21.63
CA ASP A 420 8.94 31.37 21.68
C ASP A 420 9.21 32.78 22.22
N GLU A 421 8.40 33.77 21.82
CA GLU A 421 8.46 35.15 22.32
C GLU A 421 8.11 35.23 23.82
N GLU A 422 7.07 34.50 24.28
CA GLU A 422 6.72 34.41 25.69
C GLU A 422 7.81 33.73 26.53
N ALA A 423 8.40 32.64 26.02
CA ALA A 423 9.51 31.97 26.69
C ALA A 423 10.76 32.88 26.80
N ALA A 424 11.06 33.65 25.75
CA ALA A 424 12.17 34.62 25.76
C ALA A 424 11.92 35.80 26.73
N ALA A 425 10.66 36.19 26.90
CA ALA A 425 10.29 37.27 27.83
C ALA A 425 10.33 36.84 29.33
N GLN A 426 10.29 35.53 29.62
CA GLN A 426 10.36 34.96 30.95
C GLN A 426 11.78 34.51 31.36
N ALA A 427 12.74 34.50 30.46
CA ALA A 427 14.14 34.18 30.69
C ALA A 427 14.97 35.43 30.90
#